data_cc4fbeac14bf21e28bffd04182214a41
#
_entry.id   cc4fbeac14bf21e28bffd04182214a41
#
_cell.length_a   1.000
_cell.length_b   1.000
_cell.length_c   1.000
_cell.angle_alpha   90.00
_cell.angle_beta   90.00
_cell.angle_gamma   90.00
#
_symmetry.space_group_name_H-M   'P 1'
#
loop_
_entity.id
_entity.type
_entity.pdbx_description
1 polymer ?
#
loop_
_entity_poly.entity_id
_entity_poly.type
_entity_poly.pdbx_seq_one_letter_code
_entity_poly.pdbx_strand_id
1 'polypeptide(L)'
;MSRFLRNAAAAALAVAAVGAFATTASAQTYSRLVVFGDSLSDNGNLYAVTGGTTPLSPPYYQGRFSNGPVFTELLGFNAGRFTAGAPVTGSVNYAFGGARTDNAASPPGMRNQLLAYLGGGGAFGSNDLVSVLGGANNIFQAFPAAAGNPLTAQATMQAVATSAAADINFIVNSVAGAGAGTILVTNLPRMGITPQFSASNIGASGSALADFSGTTFNTALLTGLFGVAAANPNSNIILMDLYKISDPLAGNPDLFGLTNVTAPCFNGVTVCANPDSYLYWDGVHPTAAGHRLIAALANDYLYYGDLGAQSTVQAETGFRQREDLLDLASEGLSARGSWEPGTHLTFGALYDSVDTDARGVVAAAEATGWGGRVGLDHVISDTARFGMAGTFHTAEVEAGPMAFDLETYAFDIYAGWRSGSMFVNATVGGSIDKYDDITRVTALAPIVHTGETDGGSLGARLQAGTWFDMGGIALSPRVALDFVSTEVHGYVEQGVAAQYQYEDRTVEGASGEVSLRAEGGGDGMSFWVEGGYRDTFGDSRDPVRVGIAGNPAQVLSRDFDDPFGGSLIASAGVEADVGPGSISLGYRGRFGDAADSHVGAITFRLPL
;
A
#
# COMPACT_ATOMS: atom_id res chain seq x y z
N MET A 1 -1.77 -23.28 -11.89
CA MET A 1 -0.40 -22.90 -12.30
C MET A 1 -0.14 -21.43 -12.03
N SER A 2 -1.17 -20.60 -11.91
CA SER A 2 -1.08 -19.16 -11.65
C SER A 2 -0.61 -18.77 -10.23
N ARG A 3 -1.19 -19.34 -9.16
CA ARG A 3 -0.87 -18.94 -7.78
C ARG A 3 0.59 -19.16 -7.35
N PHE A 4 1.22 -20.25 -7.80
CA PHE A 4 2.60 -20.55 -7.43
C PHE A 4 3.62 -19.66 -8.18
N LEU A 5 3.30 -19.30 -9.41
CA LEU A 5 4.12 -18.38 -10.23
C LEU A 5 3.94 -16.92 -9.79
N ARG A 6 2.75 -16.52 -9.33
CA ARG A 6 2.48 -15.18 -8.78
C ARG A 6 3.21 -14.94 -7.47
N ASN A 7 3.15 -15.90 -6.53
CA ASN A 7 3.89 -15.79 -5.28
C ASN A 7 5.41 -15.79 -5.50
N ALA A 8 5.90 -16.46 -6.55
CA ALA A 8 7.31 -16.42 -6.94
C ALA A 8 7.67 -15.10 -7.66
N ALA A 9 6.76 -14.54 -8.45
CA ALA A 9 6.94 -13.23 -9.10
C ALA A 9 6.86 -12.10 -8.07
N ALA A 10 5.92 -12.13 -7.14
CA ALA A 10 5.83 -11.17 -6.03
C ALA A 10 7.07 -11.24 -5.13
N ALA A 11 7.61 -12.42 -4.86
CA ALA A 11 8.85 -12.58 -4.12
C ALA A 11 10.09 -12.10 -4.93
N ALA A 12 10.09 -12.27 -6.24
CA ALA A 12 11.16 -11.78 -7.11
C ALA A 12 11.09 -10.24 -7.28
N LEU A 13 9.88 -9.66 -7.37
CA LEU A 13 9.67 -8.20 -7.32
C LEU A 13 10.09 -7.64 -5.95
N ALA A 14 9.79 -8.35 -4.84
CA ALA A 14 10.21 -7.95 -3.52
C ALA A 14 11.74 -7.79 -3.41
N VAL A 15 12.51 -8.69 -4.02
CA VAL A 15 13.98 -8.60 -4.04
C VAL A 15 14.48 -7.46 -4.94
N ALA A 16 13.79 -7.18 -6.05
CA ALA A 16 14.11 -6.06 -6.93
C ALA A 16 13.67 -4.70 -6.33
N ALA A 17 12.53 -4.66 -5.64
CA ALA A 17 11.98 -3.47 -4.99
C ALA A 17 12.82 -3.02 -3.78
N VAL A 18 13.42 -3.93 -3.01
CA VAL A 18 14.33 -3.57 -1.90
C VAL A 18 15.52 -2.75 -2.39
N GLY A 19 16.01 -2.98 -3.61
CA GLY A 19 17.04 -2.15 -4.25
C GLY A 19 16.54 -0.76 -4.68
N ALA A 20 15.27 -0.65 -5.07
CA ALA A 20 14.66 0.59 -5.54
C ALA A 20 14.11 1.47 -4.39
N PHE A 21 13.52 0.86 -3.35
CA PHE A 21 13.01 1.60 -2.18
C PHE A 21 14.10 2.25 -1.34
N ALA A 22 15.34 1.73 -1.35
CA ALA A 22 16.46 2.37 -0.66
C ALA A 22 16.86 3.73 -1.28
N THR A 23 16.38 4.06 -2.48
CA THR A 23 16.75 5.28 -3.21
C THR A 23 15.60 6.29 -3.40
N THR A 24 14.34 5.94 -3.10
CA THR A 24 13.17 6.80 -3.36
C THR A 24 12.37 7.18 -2.10
N ALA A 25 12.92 7.06 -0.91
CA ALA A 25 12.30 7.61 0.30
C ALA A 25 12.33 9.15 0.30
N SER A 26 11.84 9.79 -0.75
CA SER A 26 11.95 11.23 -0.95
C SER A 26 10.75 12.03 -0.46
N ALA A 27 9.67 11.42 -0.02
CA ALA A 27 8.49 12.14 0.50
C ALA A 27 8.52 12.33 2.01
N GLN A 28 9.58 11.86 2.70
CA GLN A 28 9.69 11.98 4.15
C GLN A 28 9.84 13.41 4.59
N THR A 29 8.90 13.90 5.35
CA THR A 29 8.85 15.27 5.85
C THR A 29 9.38 15.45 7.27
N TYR A 30 9.94 14.41 7.91
CA TYR A 30 10.52 14.55 9.24
C TYR A 30 11.80 15.37 9.22
N SER A 31 11.85 16.42 10.05
CA SER A 31 13.01 17.32 10.11
C SER A 31 14.15 16.77 10.95
N ARG A 32 13.84 15.96 11.97
CA ARG A 32 14.80 15.33 12.87
C ARG A 32 14.19 14.16 13.61
N LEU A 33 15.06 13.35 14.23
CA LEU A 33 14.72 12.23 15.10
C LEU A 33 15.14 12.52 16.55
N VAL A 34 14.23 12.32 17.50
CA VAL A 34 14.49 12.29 18.93
C VAL A 34 14.23 10.90 19.46
N VAL A 35 15.19 10.30 20.18
CA VAL A 35 15.09 8.91 20.64
C VAL A 35 15.09 8.85 22.17
N PHE A 36 14.09 8.16 22.73
CA PHE A 36 14.02 7.74 24.12
C PHE A 36 13.93 6.22 24.20
N GLY A 37 14.72 5.58 25.01
CA GLY A 37 14.67 4.12 25.03
C GLY A 37 15.74 3.45 25.89
N ASP A 38 15.90 2.17 25.62
CA ASP A 38 16.84 1.28 26.26
C ASP A 38 17.97 0.81 25.32
N SER A 39 18.51 -0.39 25.56
CA SER A 39 19.63 -0.95 24.79
C SER A 39 19.35 -1.18 23.31
N LEU A 40 18.07 -1.37 22.89
CA LEU A 40 17.73 -1.54 21.47
C LEU A 40 17.81 -0.23 20.68
N SER A 41 17.89 0.90 21.38
CA SER A 41 17.98 2.24 20.78
C SER A 41 19.28 2.98 21.16
N ASP A 42 20.06 2.50 22.13
CA ASP A 42 21.27 3.15 22.62
C ASP A 42 22.40 3.13 21.56
N ASN A 43 22.76 4.31 21.07
CA ASN A 43 23.84 4.49 20.09
C ASN A 43 25.23 4.70 20.73
N GLY A 44 25.40 4.23 21.98
CA GLY A 44 26.64 4.28 22.74
C GLY A 44 26.63 5.29 23.88
N ASN A 45 25.47 5.70 24.37
CA ASN A 45 25.34 6.60 25.52
C ASN A 45 25.84 5.96 26.81
N LEU A 46 25.39 4.72 27.11
CA LEU A 46 25.87 3.99 28.30
C LEU A 46 27.39 3.75 28.23
N TYR A 47 27.88 3.37 27.07
CA TYR A 47 29.31 3.19 26.84
C TYR A 47 30.12 4.45 27.15
N ALA A 48 29.65 5.61 26.71
CA ALA A 48 30.31 6.88 26.95
C ALA A 48 30.33 7.25 28.45
N VAL A 49 29.19 7.13 29.16
CA VAL A 49 29.13 7.50 30.60
C VAL A 49 29.82 6.51 31.51
N THR A 50 30.03 5.26 31.06
CA THR A 50 30.81 4.25 31.79
C THR A 50 32.30 4.28 31.46
N GLY A 51 32.76 5.28 30.73
CA GLY A 51 34.17 5.41 30.35
C GLY A 51 34.65 4.31 29.38
N GLY A 52 33.77 3.79 28.53
CA GLY A 52 34.13 2.78 27.53
C GLY A 52 34.10 1.33 28.04
N THR A 53 33.37 1.06 29.12
CA THR A 53 33.37 -0.27 29.76
C THR A 53 32.11 -1.07 29.54
N THR A 54 30.95 -0.43 29.22
CA THR A 54 29.66 -1.11 29.11
C THR A 54 28.83 -0.61 27.91
N PRO A 55 28.49 -1.50 26.96
CA PRO A 55 28.98 -2.87 26.81
C PRO A 55 30.44 -2.89 26.37
N LEU A 56 31.17 -3.98 26.71
CA LEU A 56 32.55 -4.11 26.30
C LEU A 56 32.70 -4.14 24.77
N SER A 57 33.43 -3.20 24.21
CA SER A 57 33.59 -3.05 22.75
C SER A 57 35.07 -3.16 22.35
N PRO A 58 35.47 -4.19 21.56
CA PRO A 58 34.68 -5.33 21.09
C PRO A 58 34.34 -6.33 22.20
N PRO A 59 33.42 -7.33 22.05
CA PRO A 59 32.79 -7.76 20.78
C PRO A 59 31.52 -6.98 20.38
N TYR A 60 31.03 -6.12 21.27
CA TYR A 60 29.92 -5.22 20.91
C TYR A 60 30.42 -4.08 20.01
N TYR A 61 29.57 -3.59 19.13
CA TYR A 61 29.93 -2.57 18.15
C TYR A 61 29.90 -1.17 18.75
N GLN A 62 31.02 -0.55 19.00
CA GLN A 62 31.16 0.87 19.38
C GLN A 62 30.19 1.33 20.48
N GLY A 63 29.94 0.48 21.48
CA GLY A 63 29.07 0.77 22.61
C GLY A 63 27.57 0.50 22.39
N ARG A 64 27.19 -0.07 21.24
CA ARG A 64 25.82 -0.57 21.01
C ARG A 64 25.68 -1.97 21.59
N PHE A 65 24.48 -2.34 22.04
CA PHE A 65 24.19 -3.70 22.49
C PHE A 65 23.88 -4.63 21.29
N SER A 66 24.77 -4.61 20.31
CA SER A 66 24.68 -5.36 19.06
C SER A 66 26.08 -5.47 18.44
N ASN A 67 26.21 -6.21 17.34
CA ASN A 67 27.41 -6.23 16.50
C ASN A 67 27.41 -5.18 15.36
N GLY A 68 26.45 -4.23 15.38
CA GLY A 68 26.33 -3.15 14.40
C GLY A 68 25.44 -2.01 14.89
N PRO A 69 25.04 -1.10 13.99
CA PRO A 69 24.12 -0.02 14.31
C PRO A 69 22.77 -0.54 14.82
N VAL A 70 22.14 0.19 15.75
CA VAL A 70 20.78 -0.08 16.21
C VAL A 70 19.74 0.47 15.22
N PHE A 71 18.49 -0.02 15.28
CA PHE A 71 17.46 0.28 14.27
C PHE A 71 17.20 1.78 14.10
N THR A 72 17.28 2.59 15.17
CA THR A 72 17.06 4.04 15.09
C THR A 72 18.13 4.77 14.29
N GLU A 73 19.35 4.21 14.20
CA GLU A 73 20.42 4.74 13.35
C GLU A 73 20.20 4.40 11.86
N LEU A 74 19.32 3.44 11.56
CA LEU A 74 18.98 2.97 10.21
C LEU A 74 17.75 3.67 9.61
N LEU A 75 17.11 4.58 10.37
CA LEU A 75 15.95 5.36 9.91
C LEU A 75 16.34 6.61 9.07
N GLY A 76 17.59 6.74 8.66
CA GLY A 76 18.05 7.84 7.80
C GLY A 76 18.42 9.12 8.54
N PHE A 77 18.45 9.11 9.89
CA PHE A 77 18.84 10.26 10.71
C PHE A 77 20.20 10.06 11.38
N ASN A 78 21.00 11.11 11.41
CA ASN A 78 22.25 11.12 12.16
C ASN A 78 21.98 11.68 13.58
N ALA A 79 21.45 10.83 14.47
CA ALA A 79 21.13 11.23 15.84
C ALA A 79 22.39 11.26 16.71
N GLY A 80 22.76 12.44 17.20
CA GLY A 80 23.85 12.64 18.13
C GLY A 80 23.61 11.92 19.47
N ARG A 81 24.68 11.43 20.12
CA ARG A 81 24.61 10.88 21.48
C ARG A 81 24.27 11.97 22.49
N PHE A 82 23.60 11.58 23.57
CA PHE A 82 23.38 12.45 24.73
C PHE A 82 24.73 12.97 25.28
N THR A 83 24.79 14.28 25.52
CA THR A 83 25.91 14.92 26.18
C THR A 83 25.36 15.86 27.25
N ALA A 84 25.69 15.59 28.51
CA ALA A 84 25.16 16.39 29.62
C ALA A 84 25.61 17.87 29.49
N GLY A 85 24.62 18.79 29.59
CA GLY A 85 24.86 20.23 29.49
C GLY A 85 25.06 20.76 28.07
N ALA A 86 25.08 19.92 27.04
CA ALA A 86 25.11 20.38 25.65
C ALA A 86 23.73 20.86 25.20
N PRO A 87 23.64 21.94 24.38
CA PRO A 87 22.39 22.35 23.78
C PRO A 87 21.81 21.24 22.90
N VAL A 88 20.49 21.07 22.93
CA VAL A 88 19.79 20.13 22.05
C VAL A 88 19.69 20.74 20.65
N THR A 89 20.41 20.19 19.68
CA THR A 89 20.39 20.63 18.29
C THR A 89 20.28 19.44 17.35
N GLY A 90 19.39 19.52 16.34
CA GLY A 90 19.21 18.46 15.36
C GLY A 90 18.65 17.16 15.95
N SER A 91 18.97 16.03 15.30
CA SER A 91 18.59 14.70 15.79
C SER A 91 19.44 14.27 16.97
N VAL A 92 18.80 13.72 18.01
CA VAL A 92 19.46 13.35 19.28
C VAL A 92 18.94 12.04 19.84
N ASN A 93 19.81 11.30 20.50
CA ASN A 93 19.49 10.02 21.12
C ASN A 93 19.76 10.07 22.63
N TYR A 94 18.70 9.89 23.42
CA TYR A 94 18.72 9.87 24.89
C TYR A 94 18.57 8.45 25.48
N ALA A 95 18.52 7.42 24.62
CA ALA A 95 18.39 6.03 25.06
C ALA A 95 19.65 5.54 25.81
N PHE A 96 19.46 4.74 26.85
CA PHE A 96 20.55 4.11 27.61
C PHE A 96 20.31 2.62 27.78
N GLY A 97 21.33 1.81 27.54
CA GLY A 97 21.30 0.39 27.83
C GLY A 97 20.85 0.09 29.27
N GLY A 98 19.96 -0.88 29.45
CA GLY A 98 19.42 -1.24 30.77
C GLY A 98 18.38 -0.28 31.35
N ALA A 99 18.01 0.78 30.63
CA ALA A 99 17.04 1.76 31.12
C ALA A 99 15.66 1.13 31.38
N ARG A 100 15.09 1.44 32.54
CA ARG A 100 13.68 1.18 32.88
C ARG A 100 12.82 2.32 32.37
N THR A 101 11.52 2.13 32.38
CA THR A 101 10.58 3.17 31.96
C THR A 101 10.42 4.32 32.97
N ASP A 102 10.69 4.06 34.24
CA ASP A 102 10.50 4.98 35.37
C ASP A 102 11.58 6.08 35.51
N ASN A 103 11.67 6.67 36.72
CA ASN A 103 12.64 7.71 37.11
C ASN A 103 13.95 7.09 37.66
N ALA A 104 14.38 5.90 37.26
CA ALA A 104 15.64 5.35 37.71
C ALA A 104 16.80 6.32 37.45
N ALA A 105 17.75 6.39 38.39
CA ALA A 105 18.85 7.35 38.29
C ALA A 105 20.03 6.83 37.45
N SER A 106 20.29 5.52 37.50
CA SER A 106 21.43 4.90 36.78
C SER A 106 21.12 3.44 36.40
N PRO A 107 21.13 3.12 35.11
CA PRO A 107 21.12 4.07 34.00
C PRO A 107 19.88 4.97 34.06
N PRO A 108 19.92 6.17 33.43
CA PRO A 108 18.76 7.06 33.45
C PRO A 108 17.52 6.36 32.87
N GLY A 109 16.47 6.21 33.69
CA GLY A 109 15.18 5.68 33.23
C GLY A 109 14.53 6.63 32.22
N MET A 110 13.59 6.11 31.43
CA MET A 110 13.05 6.84 30.28
C MET A 110 12.33 8.13 30.67
N ARG A 111 11.66 8.19 31.84
CA ARG A 111 11.12 9.46 32.35
C ARG A 111 12.24 10.48 32.63
N ASN A 112 13.39 10.04 33.15
CA ASN A 112 14.56 10.93 33.37
C ASN A 112 15.22 11.33 32.05
N GLN A 113 15.21 10.47 31.02
CA GLN A 113 15.67 10.82 29.66
C GLN A 113 14.84 11.99 29.10
N LEU A 114 13.49 11.90 29.19
CA LEU A 114 12.59 12.99 28.79
C LEU A 114 12.85 14.27 29.59
N LEU A 115 13.00 14.18 30.92
CA LEU A 115 13.32 15.34 31.77
C LEU A 115 14.66 15.96 31.40
N ALA A 116 15.68 15.14 31.09
CA ALA A 116 16.99 15.62 30.66
C ALA A 116 16.93 16.33 29.29
N TYR A 117 16.13 15.80 28.36
CA TYR A 117 15.89 16.44 27.05
C TYR A 117 15.24 17.82 27.23
N LEU A 118 14.13 17.89 27.96
CA LEU A 118 13.41 19.15 28.20
C LEU A 118 14.25 20.15 29.03
N GLY A 119 14.94 19.66 30.06
CA GLY A 119 15.84 20.47 30.90
C GLY A 119 17.06 21.01 30.15
N GLY A 120 17.49 20.33 29.08
CA GLY A 120 18.53 20.79 28.15
C GLY A 120 18.04 21.78 27.09
N GLY A 121 16.78 22.26 27.20
CA GLY A 121 16.17 23.17 26.22
C GLY A 121 15.61 22.46 24.98
N GLY A 122 15.45 21.13 25.05
CA GLY A 122 14.76 20.38 23.99
C GLY A 122 13.30 20.79 23.84
N ALA A 123 12.86 20.95 22.60
CA ALA A 123 11.49 21.22 22.24
C ALA A 123 11.09 20.29 21.10
N PHE A 124 9.81 20.06 20.89
CA PHE A 124 9.27 19.25 19.81
C PHE A 124 8.56 20.13 18.77
N GLY A 125 8.59 19.70 17.51
CA GLY A 125 7.91 20.35 16.41
C GLY A 125 7.01 19.39 15.64
N SER A 126 6.10 19.94 14.85
CA SER A 126 5.13 19.19 14.06
C SER A 126 5.75 18.27 13.01
N ASN A 127 7.00 18.53 12.62
CA ASN A 127 7.77 17.72 11.66
C ASN A 127 8.81 16.83 12.33
N ASP A 128 8.79 16.70 13.66
CA ASP A 128 9.71 15.82 14.37
C ASP A 128 9.17 14.38 14.41
N LEU A 129 10.09 13.44 14.27
CA LEU A 129 9.88 12.04 14.61
C LEU A 129 10.45 11.76 16.00
N VAL A 130 9.65 11.19 16.89
CA VAL A 130 10.10 10.74 18.20
C VAL A 130 9.97 9.22 18.27
N SER A 131 11.07 8.51 18.58
CA SER A 131 11.07 7.06 18.78
C SER A 131 11.07 6.76 20.29
N VAL A 132 10.12 5.92 20.74
CA VAL A 132 9.96 5.50 22.14
C VAL A 132 9.91 3.98 22.20
N LEU A 133 10.96 3.35 22.76
CA LEU A 133 11.04 1.91 22.94
C LEU A 133 11.61 1.58 24.33
N GLY A 134 10.87 0.81 25.13
CA GLY A 134 11.31 0.34 26.43
C GLY A 134 10.24 -0.47 27.15
N GLY A 135 10.58 -0.95 28.35
CA GLY A 135 9.71 -1.79 29.18
C GLY A 135 10.29 -3.17 29.47
N ALA A 136 11.13 -3.71 28.57
CA ALA A 136 11.77 -5.00 28.76
C ALA A 136 12.61 -5.05 30.03
N ASN A 137 13.37 -4.00 30.34
CA ASN A 137 14.23 -3.96 31.54
C ASN A 137 13.45 -3.96 32.86
N ASN A 138 12.23 -3.41 32.89
CA ASN A 138 11.36 -3.53 34.07
C ASN A 138 11.02 -5.01 34.33
N ILE A 139 10.69 -5.74 33.27
CA ILE A 139 10.37 -7.17 33.30
C ILE A 139 11.62 -7.97 33.68
N PHE A 140 12.76 -7.77 33.00
CA PHE A 140 14.00 -8.49 33.24
C PHE A 140 14.48 -8.40 34.69
N GLN A 141 14.42 -7.21 35.28
CA GLN A 141 14.85 -6.97 36.67
C GLN A 141 13.93 -7.63 37.70
N ALA A 142 12.60 -7.68 37.43
CA ALA A 142 11.65 -8.28 38.32
C ALA A 142 11.56 -9.83 38.18
N PHE A 143 11.92 -10.35 37.01
CA PHE A 143 11.69 -11.74 36.61
C PHE A 143 12.33 -12.77 37.56
N PRO A 144 13.59 -12.66 38.01
CA PRO A 144 14.21 -13.65 38.90
C PRO A 144 13.46 -13.80 40.24
N ALA A 145 13.05 -12.68 40.83
CA ALA A 145 12.30 -12.71 42.09
C ALA A 145 10.87 -13.28 41.91
N ALA A 146 10.21 -12.94 40.83
CA ALA A 146 8.88 -13.46 40.48
C ALA A 146 8.95 -14.97 40.20
N ALA A 147 9.88 -15.43 39.37
CA ALA A 147 10.06 -16.84 39.04
C ALA A 147 10.40 -17.70 40.27
N GLY A 148 11.07 -17.12 41.26
CA GLY A 148 11.37 -17.77 42.55
C GLY A 148 10.16 -17.97 43.45
N ASN A 149 9.00 -17.34 43.16
CA ASN A 149 7.75 -17.50 43.92
C ASN A 149 6.56 -17.80 43.01
N PRO A 150 6.35 -19.04 42.59
CA PRO A 150 5.31 -19.42 41.62
C PRO A 150 3.89 -19.00 41.99
N LEU A 151 3.57 -18.89 43.29
CA LEU A 151 2.22 -18.52 43.76
C LEU A 151 1.87 -17.05 43.45
N THR A 152 2.85 -16.17 43.37
CA THR A 152 2.65 -14.72 43.14
C THR A 152 3.29 -14.26 41.83
N ALA A 153 4.02 -15.12 41.13
CA ALA A 153 4.80 -14.79 39.95
C ALA A 153 3.98 -14.00 38.91
N GLN A 154 2.83 -14.55 38.52
CA GLN A 154 1.97 -13.94 37.53
C GLN A 154 1.44 -12.56 37.96
N ALA A 155 0.94 -12.45 39.20
CA ALA A 155 0.44 -11.17 39.74
C ALA A 155 1.55 -10.12 39.86
N THR A 156 2.76 -10.53 40.26
CA THR A 156 3.92 -9.64 40.33
C THR A 156 4.30 -9.13 38.94
N MET A 157 4.41 -10.04 37.96
CA MET A 157 4.78 -9.64 36.60
C MET A 157 3.70 -8.81 35.92
N GLN A 158 2.42 -9.07 36.18
CA GLN A 158 1.31 -8.24 35.73
C GLN A 158 1.44 -6.80 36.24
N ALA A 159 1.69 -6.61 37.54
CA ALA A 159 1.85 -5.29 38.13
C ALA A 159 3.06 -4.53 37.53
N VAL A 160 4.19 -5.22 37.36
CA VAL A 160 5.39 -4.64 36.75
C VAL A 160 5.14 -4.21 35.30
N ALA A 161 4.56 -5.11 34.49
CA ALA A 161 4.26 -4.85 33.08
C ALA A 161 3.28 -3.69 32.90
N THR A 162 2.19 -3.67 33.69
CA THR A 162 1.19 -2.58 33.64
C THR A 162 1.78 -1.24 34.07
N SER A 163 2.63 -1.22 35.11
CA SER A 163 3.31 0.01 35.54
C SER A 163 4.28 0.51 34.49
N ALA A 164 5.05 -0.38 33.87
CA ALA A 164 5.97 0.01 32.79
C ALA A 164 5.24 0.58 31.57
N ALA A 165 4.11 -0.03 31.18
CA ALA A 165 3.27 0.49 30.11
C ALA A 165 2.68 1.88 30.43
N ALA A 166 2.27 2.10 31.70
CA ALA A 166 1.77 3.40 32.15
C ALA A 166 2.86 4.49 32.07
N ASP A 167 4.11 4.16 32.36
CA ASP A 167 5.24 5.09 32.20
C ASP A 167 5.45 5.47 30.73
N ILE A 168 5.40 4.50 29.80
CA ILE A 168 5.51 4.79 28.36
C ILE A 168 4.34 5.68 27.91
N ASN A 169 3.11 5.35 28.27
CA ASN A 169 1.93 6.16 27.95
C ASN A 169 2.07 7.60 28.49
N PHE A 170 2.62 7.78 29.69
CA PHE A 170 2.92 9.10 30.24
C PHE A 170 3.97 9.85 29.40
N ILE A 171 5.05 9.18 28.98
CA ILE A 171 6.09 9.77 28.15
C ILE A 171 5.50 10.21 26.81
N VAL A 172 4.75 9.33 26.14
CA VAL A 172 4.13 9.62 24.84
C VAL A 172 3.15 10.78 24.95
N ASN A 173 2.30 10.80 26.00
CA ASN A 173 1.38 11.91 26.24
C ASN A 173 2.12 13.23 26.46
N SER A 174 3.23 13.21 27.19
CA SER A 174 4.05 14.40 27.45
C SER A 174 4.73 14.92 26.18
N VAL A 175 5.23 14.02 25.35
CA VAL A 175 5.86 14.32 24.05
C VAL A 175 4.84 14.88 23.05
N ALA A 176 3.68 14.25 22.93
CA ALA A 176 2.58 14.71 22.10
C ALA A 176 2.04 16.06 22.54
N GLY A 177 1.77 16.22 23.85
CA GLY A 177 1.32 17.49 24.45
C GLY A 177 2.34 18.62 24.33
N ALA A 178 3.62 18.31 24.13
CA ALA A 178 4.68 19.27 23.85
C ALA A 178 4.89 19.56 22.35
N GLY A 179 4.06 19.01 21.46
CA GLY A 179 3.99 19.38 20.05
C GLY A 179 4.74 18.48 19.06
N ALA A 180 5.15 17.28 19.45
CA ALA A 180 5.73 16.31 18.52
C ALA A 180 4.70 15.88 17.45
N GLY A 181 5.09 15.92 16.16
CA GLY A 181 4.18 15.59 15.07
C GLY A 181 3.96 14.10 14.90
N THR A 182 5.02 13.29 14.97
CA THR A 182 4.93 11.82 14.85
C THR A 182 5.70 11.14 15.98
N ILE A 183 5.06 10.15 16.60
CA ILE A 183 5.67 9.38 17.69
C ILE A 183 5.56 7.89 17.33
N LEU A 184 6.70 7.26 17.07
CA LEU A 184 6.82 5.83 16.85
C LEU A 184 7.04 5.14 18.20
N VAL A 185 6.03 4.48 18.72
CA VAL A 185 6.10 3.68 19.92
C VAL A 185 6.26 2.22 19.53
N THR A 186 7.17 1.51 20.17
CA THR A 186 7.43 0.10 19.84
C THR A 186 7.00 -0.77 21.02
N ASN A 187 6.20 -1.80 20.74
CA ASN A 187 5.85 -2.79 21.75
C ASN A 187 6.96 -3.83 21.94
N LEU A 188 6.81 -4.74 22.89
CA LEU A 188 7.79 -5.80 23.15
C LEU A 188 7.54 -7.00 22.23
N PRO A 189 8.62 -7.59 21.67
CA PRO A 189 8.54 -8.85 20.93
C PRO A 189 8.11 -9.98 21.84
N ARG A 190 7.88 -11.15 21.27
CA ARG A 190 7.66 -12.39 22.03
C ARG A 190 8.90 -12.74 22.85
N MET A 191 8.83 -12.54 24.17
CA MET A 191 10.02 -12.67 25.04
C MET A 191 10.45 -14.11 25.23
N GLY A 192 9.48 -15.05 25.30
CA GLY A 192 9.76 -16.47 25.52
C GLY A 192 10.50 -17.18 24.39
N ILE A 193 10.65 -16.56 23.21
CA ILE A 193 11.47 -17.11 22.12
C ILE A 193 12.90 -16.57 22.11
N THR A 194 13.21 -15.55 22.92
CA THR A 194 14.59 -15.05 23.01
C THR A 194 15.50 -16.08 23.66
N PRO A 195 16.79 -16.15 23.32
CA PRO A 195 17.69 -17.15 23.90
C PRO A 195 17.68 -17.19 25.43
N GLN A 196 17.59 -16.02 26.08
CA GLN A 196 17.59 -15.91 27.55
C GLN A 196 16.33 -16.44 28.20
N PHE A 197 15.15 -16.26 27.57
CA PHE A 197 13.84 -16.62 28.13
C PHE A 197 13.19 -17.82 27.44
N SER A 198 13.91 -18.49 26.56
CA SER A 198 13.40 -19.69 25.87
C SER A 198 13.14 -20.83 26.83
N ALA A 199 12.21 -21.71 26.47
CA ALA A 199 11.89 -22.90 27.27
C ALA A 199 13.10 -23.83 27.42
N SER A 200 14.03 -23.86 26.48
CA SER A 200 15.29 -24.60 26.56
C SER A 200 16.24 -24.05 27.63
N ASN A 201 16.18 -22.77 27.95
CA ASN A 201 17.04 -22.13 28.93
C ASN A 201 16.43 -22.06 30.33
N ILE A 202 15.16 -21.66 30.44
CA ILE A 202 14.51 -21.41 31.74
C ILE A 202 13.29 -22.31 32.02
N GLY A 203 13.05 -23.31 31.18
CA GLY A 203 11.91 -24.22 31.25
C GLY A 203 10.61 -23.59 30.71
N ALA A 204 9.62 -24.44 30.42
CA ALA A 204 8.37 -24.02 29.79
C ALA A 204 7.58 -23.02 30.64
N SER A 205 7.55 -23.19 31.95
CA SER A 205 6.83 -22.28 32.86
C SER A 205 7.49 -20.89 32.93
N GLY A 206 8.82 -20.82 32.91
CA GLY A 206 9.57 -19.57 32.86
C GLY A 206 9.34 -18.85 31.54
N SER A 207 9.45 -19.55 30.41
CA SER A 207 9.18 -19.00 29.08
C SER A 207 7.74 -18.48 28.96
N ALA A 208 6.75 -19.23 29.45
CA ALA A 208 5.35 -18.79 29.46
C ALA A 208 5.14 -17.56 30.35
N LEU A 209 5.83 -17.43 31.49
CA LEU A 209 5.75 -16.24 32.35
C LEU A 209 6.37 -15.03 31.65
N ALA A 210 7.45 -15.19 30.90
CA ALA A 210 8.06 -14.12 30.11
C ALA A 210 7.11 -13.64 28.99
N ASP A 211 6.50 -14.56 28.23
CA ASP A 211 5.50 -14.22 27.21
C ASP A 211 4.27 -13.55 27.81
N PHE A 212 3.75 -14.05 28.95
CA PHE A 212 2.66 -13.42 29.69
C PHE A 212 2.99 -11.97 30.09
N SER A 213 4.22 -11.73 30.55
CA SER A 213 4.65 -10.39 30.97
C SER A 213 4.70 -9.42 29.78
N GLY A 214 5.27 -9.84 28.66
CA GLY A 214 5.33 -9.06 27.42
C GLY A 214 3.93 -8.78 26.86
N THR A 215 3.06 -9.77 26.80
CA THR A 215 1.68 -9.63 26.31
C THR A 215 0.86 -8.67 27.21
N THR A 216 1.04 -8.77 28.54
CA THR A 216 0.40 -7.86 29.50
C THR A 216 0.85 -6.40 29.29
N PHE A 217 2.16 -6.20 29.10
CA PHE A 217 2.72 -4.88 28.78
C PHE A 217 2.13 -4.36 27.47
N ASN A 218 2.16 -5.14 26.39
CA ASN A 218 1.69 -4.73 25.06
C ASN A 218 0.20 -4.35 25.07
N THR A 219 -0.64 -5.13 25.76
CA THR A 219 -2.08 -4.85 25.90
C THR A 219 -2.33 -3.54 26.67
N ALA A 220 -1.64 -3.34 27.81
CA ALA A 220 -1.77 -2.13 28.61
C ALA A 220 -1.24 -0.90 27.87
N LEU A 221 -0.14 -1.05 27.12
CA LEU A 221 0.42 -0.01 26.29
C LEU A 221 -0.56 0.43 25.20
N LEU A 222 -1.04 -0.50 24.38
CA LEU A 222 -1.98 -0.21 23.29
C LEU A 222 -3.25 0.48 23.81
N THR A 223 -3.83 -0.06 24.89
CA THR A 223 -5.04 0.51 25.51
C THR A 223 -4.82 1.97 25.94
N GLY A 224 -3.67 2.25 26.55
CA GLY A 224 -3.32 3.61 26.97
C GLY A 224 -3.05 4.55 25.80
N LEU A 225 -2.39 4.06 24.74
CA LEU A 225 -2.07 4.87 23.56
C LEU A 225 -3.31 5.35 22.80
N PHE A 226 -4.40 4.59 22.76
CA PHE A 226 -5.66 5.09 22.21
C PHE A 226 -6.19 6.31 22.99
N GLY A 227 -6.08 6.27 24.31
CA GLY A 227 -6.44 7.43 25.16
C GLY A 227 -5.51 8.63 24.92
N VAL A 228 -4.22 8.39 24.77
CA VAL A 228 -3.23 9.44 24.45
C VAL A 228 -3.50 10.05 23.07
N ALA A 229 -3.77 9.23 22.05
CA ALA A 229 -4.08 9.71 20.70
C ALA A 229 -5.36 10.57 20.69
N ALA A 230 -6.41 10.13 21.39
CA ALA A 230 -7.64 10.90 21.52
C ALA A 230 -7.43 12.26 22.22
N ALA A 231 -6.51 12.34 23.19
CA ALA A 231 -6.17 13.57 23.89
C ALA A 231 -5.25 14.50 23.10
N ASN A 232 -4.53 13.98 22.09
CA ASN A 232 -3.54 14.72 21.30
C ASN A 232 -3.77 14.55 19.78
N PRO A 233 -4.87 15.06 19.23
CA PRO A 233 -5.27 14.82 17.84
C PRO A 233 -4.32 15.42 16.79
N ASN A 234 -3.39 16.29 17.20
CA ASN A 234 -2.38 16.88 16.30
C ASN A 234 -1.09 16.05 16.21
N SER A 235 -0.98 14.97 16.98
CA SER A 235 0.17 14.06 16.95
C SER A 235 -0.23 12.71 16.38
N ASN A 236 0.51 12.23 15.39
CA ASN A 236 0.34 10.89 14.86
C ASN A 236 1.09 9.88 15.74
N ILE A 237 0.35 9.11 16.55
CA ILE A 237 0.91 8.13 17.49
C ILE A 237 0.81 6.75 16.87
N ILE A 238 1.95 6.21 16.44
CA ILE A 238 2.06 4.95 15.72
C ILE A 238 2.61 3.89 16.67
N LEU A 239 1.91 2.77 16.85
CA LEU A 239 2.42 1.61 17.56
C LEU A 239 3.01 0.60 16.58
N MET A 240 4.32 0.47 16.54
CA MET A 240 5.03 -0.60 15.80
C MET A 240 4.96 -1.91 16.58
N ASP A 241 4.43 -2.95 15.95
CA ASP A 241 4.16 -4.24 16.58
C ASP A 241 5.28 -5.28 16.32
N LEU A 242 6.26 -5.34 17.23
CA LEU A 242 7.30 -6.37 17.20
C LEU A 242 6.79 -7.75 17.66
N TYR A 243 5.71 -7.78 18.43
CA TYR A 243 5.15 -9.06 18.88
C TYR A 243 4.61 -9.87 17.72
N LYS A 244 3.87 -9.21 16.82
CA LYS A 244 3.19 -9.84 15.68
C LYS A 244 4.16 -10.45 14.67
N ILE A 245 5.32 -9.82 14.46
CA ILE A 245 6.36 -10.32 13.54
C ILE A 245 7.21 -11.44 14.15
N SER A 246 7.16 -11.64 15.48
CA SER A 246 8.03 -12.59 16.18
C SER A 246 7.81 -14.04 15.72
N ASP A 247 6.55 -14.47 15.55
CA ASP A 247 6.23 -15.84 15.12
C ASP A 247 6.63 -16.13 13.66
N PRO A 248 6.34 -15.25 12.67
CA PRO A 248 6.85 -15.42 11.31
C PRO A 248 8.38 -15.49 11.24
N LEU A 249 9.10 -14.64 11.98
CA LEU A 249 10.56 -14.69 12.05
C LEU A 249 11.08 -15.99 12.62
N ALA A 250 10.44 -16.51 13.69
CA ALA A 250 10.83 -17.77 14.31
C ALA A 250 10.47 -18.99 13.45
N GLY A 251 9.34 -18.94 12.75
CA GLY A 251 8.81 -20.05 11.95
C GLY A 251 9.45 -20.20 10.58
N ASN A 252 9.88 -19.10 9.97
CA ASN A 252 10.41 -19.07 8.60
C ASN A 252 11.67 -18.18 8.51
N PRO A 253 12.73 -18.44 9.27
CA PRO A 253 13.90 -17.56 9.34
C PRO A 253 14.61 -17.36 8.00
N ASP A 254 14.64 -18.38 7.15
CA ASP A 254 15.28 -18.34 5.83
C ASP A 254 14.70 -17.25 4.93
N LEU A 255 13.40 -16.94 5.05
CA LEU A 255 12.75 -15.85 4.32
C LEU A 255 13.37 -14.48 4.65
N PHE A 256 13.91 -14.33 5.86
CA PHE A 256 14.52 -13.09 6.33
C PHE A 256 16.07 -13.13 6.23
N GLY A 257 16.61 -14.12 5.52
CA GLY A 257 18.06 -14.33 5.39
C GLY A 257 18.74 -14.82 6.67
N LEU A 258 17.96 -15.39 7.61
CA LEU A 258 18.47 -15.88 8.89
C LEU A 258 18.50 -17.40 8.88
N THR A 259 19.51 -17.98 9.51
CA THR A 259 19.63 -19.43 9.73
C THR A 259 19.51 -19.81 11.20
N ASN A 260 19.58 -18.83 12.10
CA ASN A 260 19.47 -19.05 13.54
C ASN A 260 18.70 -17.93 14.23
N VAL A 261 17.58 -18.30 14.85
CA VAL A 261 16.69 -17.40 15.60
C VAL A 261 16.48 -17.85 17.05
N THR A 262 17.26 -18.82 17.53
CA THR A 262 17.08 -19.42 18.86
C THR A 262 18.34 -19.36 19.74
N ALA A 263 19.53 -19.28 19.15
CA ALA A 263 20.78 -19.20 19.89
C ALA A 263 21.43 -17.81 19.74
N PRO A 264 22.17 -17.34 20.77
CA PRO A 264 22.94 -16.12 20.64
C PRO A 264 24.16 -16.34 19.75
N CYS A 265 24.52 -15.35 18.92
CA CYS A 265 25.76 -15.36 18.15
C CYS A 265 27.00 -15.11 19.06
N PHE A 266 26.87 -14.26 20.06
CA PHE A 266 27.83 -14.04 21.12
C PHE A 266 27.36 -14.70 22.42
N ASN A 267 28.03 -15.73 22.87
CA ASN A 267 27.64 -16.50 24.05
C ASN A 267 28.33 -16.03 25.35
N GLY A 268 28.94 -14.83 25.32
CA GLY A 268 29.72 -14.29 26.44
C GLY A 268 31.21 -14.59 26.35
N VAL A 269 31.63 -15.52 25.50
CA VAL A 269 33.05 -15.93 25.33
C VAL A 269 33.47 -15.90 23.86
N THR A 270 32.68 -16.46 22.99
CA THR A 270 32.97 -16.60 21.56
C THR A 270 31.87 -15.99 20.71
N VAL A 271 32.26 -15.46 19.55
CA VAL A 271 31.34 -14.98 18.52
C VAL A 271 31.17 -16.07 17.47
N CYS A 272 29.95 -16.25 16.99
CA CYS A 272 29.63 -17.17 15.89
C CYS A 272 30.38 -16.79 14.59
N ALA A 273 30.53 -17.74 13.68
CA ALA A 273 31.26 -17.52 12.44
C ALA A 273 30.60 -16.58 11.45
N ASN A 274 29.24 -16.53 11.46
CA ASN A 274 28.44 -15.73 10.54
C ASN A 274 27.35 -14.94 11.29
N PRO A 275 27.68 -13.79 11.89
CA PRO A 275 26.74 -13.00 12.69
C PRO A 275 25.51 -12.53 11.93
N ASP A 276 25.62 -12.26 10.63
CA ASP A 276 24.52 -11.75 9.81
C ASP A 276 23.42 -12.80 9.54
N SER A 277 23.69 -14.08 9.84
CA SER A 277 22.69 -15.16 9.75
C SER A 277 21.99 -15.46 11.09
N TYR A 278 22.27 -14.71 12.15
CA TYR A 278 21.64 -14.86 13.46
C TYR A 278 20.70 -13.69 13.75
N LEU A 279 19.54 -13.98 14.37
CA LEU A 279 18.64 -12.94 14.85
C LEU A 279 19.20 -12.23 16.10
N TYR A 280 19.74 -13.02 17.05
CA TYR A 280 20.18 -12.52 18.33
C TYR A 280 21.71 -12.43 18.40
N TRP A 281 22.21 -11.27 18.84
CA TRP A 281 23.60 -11.06 19.16
C TRP A 281 23.98 -11.76 20.46
N ASP A 282 23.19 -11.51 21.53
CA ASP A 282 23.34 -12.16 22.84
C ASP A 282 22.02 -12.78 23.30
N GLY A 283 21.79 -12.88 24.62
CA GLY A 283 20.58 -13.49 25.17
C GLY A 283 19.25 -12.82 24.79
N VAL A 284 19.25 -11.51 24.48
CA VAL A 284 18.05 -10.71 24.25
C VAL A 284 18.19 -9.67 23.14
N HIS A 285 19.41 -9.26 22.80
CA HIS A 285 19.64 -8.17 21.85
C HIS A 285 19.75 -8.69 20.42
N PRO A 286 19.16 -8.01 19.45
CA PRO A 286 19.29 -8.36 18.03
C PRO A 286 20.73 -8.15 17.51
N THR A 287 21.10 -8.92 16.49
CA THR A 287 22.26 -8.62 15.64
C THR A 287 22.03 -7.39 14.78
N ALA A 288 23.06 -6.93 14.06
CA ALA A 288 22.89 -5.92 13.01
C ALA A 288 21.85 -6.35 11.95
N ALA A 289 21.77 -7.65 11.62
CA ALA A 289 20.73 -8.18 10.75
C ALA A 289 19.32 -8.02 11.37
N GLY A 290 19.16 -8.38 12.65
CA GLY A 290 17.91 -8.17 13.37
C GLY A 290 17.51 -6.69 13.44
N HIS A 291 18.45 -5.78 13.68
CA HIS A 291 18.18 -4.34 13.67
C HIS A 291 17.78 -3.80 12.29
N ARG A 292 18.31 -4.36 11.19
CA ARG A 292 17.85 -4.02 9.83
C ARG A 292 16.38 -4.43 9.62
N LEU A 293 15.97 -5.61 10.10
CA LEU A 293 14.56 -6.05 10.03
C LEU A 293 13.64 -5.15 10.84
N ILE A 294 14.05 -4.74 12.05
CA ILE A 294 13.28 -3.78 12.88
C ILE A 294 13.17 -2.42 12.18
N ALA A 295 14.24 -1.93 11.55
CA ALA A 295 14.18 -0.67 10.81
C ALA A 295 13.29 -0.74 9.57
N ALA A 296 13.33 -1.86 8.84
CA ALA A 296 12.44 -2.10 7.71
C ALA A 296 10.96 -2.13 8.14
N LEU A 297 10.67 -2.84 9.24
CA LEU A 297 9.33 -2.83 9.84
C LEU A 297 8.91 -1.41 10.26
N ALA A 298 9.82 -0.64 10.88
CA ALA A 298 9.54 0.74 11.27
C ALA A 298 9.17 1.61 10.06
N ASN A 299 9.82 1.42 8.91
CA ASN A 299 9.49 2.13 7.68
C ASN A 299 8.08 1.78 7.17
N ASP A 300 7.65 0.51 7.27
CA ASP A 300 6.30 0.11 6.89
C ASP A 300 5.22 0.82 7.74
N TYR A 301 5.52 1.04 9.03
CA TYR A 301 4.65 1.81 9.93
C TYR A 301 4.74 3.32 9.72
N LEU A 302 5.92 3.88 9.48
CA LEU A 302 6.11 5.33 9.38
C LEU A 302 5.56 5.91 8.08
N TYR A 303 5.72 5.16 6.98
CA TYR A 303 5.39 5.63 5.63
C TYR A 303 4.05 5.09 5.10
N TYR A 304 3.15 4.64 5.97
CA TYR A 304 1.87 4.05 5.56
C TYR A 304 1.04 4.97 4.67
N GLY A 305 1.14 6.30 4.83
CA GLY A 305 0.47 7.26 3.96
C GLY A 305 0.98 7.25 2.52
N ASP A 306 2.29 7.12 2.34
CA ASP A 306 2.93 7.11 1.02
C ASP A 306 2.89 5.71 0.40
N LEU A 307 3.13 4.67 1.20
CA LEU A 307 3.05 3.28 0.73
C LEU A 307 1.61 2.85 0.38
N GLY A 308 0.61 3.39 1.09
CA GLY A 308 -0.80 3.19 0.80
C GLY A 308 -1.30 3.93 -0.45
N ALA A 309 -0.52 4.86 -0.98
CA ALA A 309 -0.84 5.65 -2.17
C ALA A 309 -1.13 4.80 -3.40
N GLN A 310 -0.54 3.62 -3.50
CA GLN A 310 -0.72 2.72 -4.65
C GLN A 310 -2.18 2.27 -4.84
N SER A 311 -3.00 2.28 -3.77
CA SER A 311 -4.43 1.96 -3.86
C SER A 311 -5.23 2.92 -4.76
N THR A 312 -4.66 4.10 -5.08
CA THR A 312 -5.27 5.04 -6.04
C THR A 312 -5.50 4.39 -7.40
N VAL A 313 -4.62 3.47 -7.83
CA VAL A 313 -4.68 2.79 -9.12
C VAL A 313 -5.95 1.94 -9.28
N GLN A 314 -6.55 1.44 -8.19
CA GLN A 314 -7.75 0.60 -8.23
C GLN A 314 -8.94 1.33 -8.87
N ALA A 315 -9.35 2.47 -8.32
CA ALA A 315 -10.46 3.24 -8.86
C ALA A 315 -10.15 3.87 -10.23
N GLU A 316 -8.91 4.23 -10.48
CA GLU A 316 -8.47 4.80 -11.77
C GLU A 316 -8.49 3.76 -12.90
N THR A 317 -8.13 2.51 -12.61
CA THR A 317 -8.27 1.40 -13.57
C THR A 317 -9.74 1.12 -13.88
N GLY A 318 -10.60 1.04 -12.85
CA GLY A 318 -12.04 0.88 -13.05
C GLY A 318 -12.67 2.02 -13.86
N PHE A 319 -12.24 3.27 -13.63
CA PHE A 319 -12.69 4.43 -14.39
C PHE A 319 -12.33 4.30 -15.89
N ARG A 320 -11.08 4.00 -16.22
CA ARG A 320 -10.62 3.83 -17.61
C ARG A 320 -11.33 2.67 -18.30
N GLN A 321 -11.48 1.55 -17.60
CA GLN A 321 -12.20 0.39 -18.11
C GLN A 321 -13.65 0.73 -18.42
N ARG A 322 -14.35 1.51 -17.56
CA ARG A 322 -15.72 1.96 -17.84
C ARG A 322 -15.80 2.83 -19.10
N GLU A 323 -14.82 3.72 -19.31
CA GLU A 323 -14.72 4.52 -20.54
C GLU A 323 -14.58 3.62 -21.78
N ASP A 324 -13.72 2.60 -21.73
CA ASP A 324 -13.49 1.68 -22.86
C ASP A 324 -14.74 0.84 -23.18
N LEU A 325 -15.49 0.43 -22.16
CA LEU A 325 -16.76 -0.27 -22.36
C LEU A 325 -17.86 0.62 -22.97
N LEU A 326 -17.91 1.92 -22.64
CA LEU A 326 -18.79 2.89 -23.28
C LEU A 326 -18.44 3.10 -24.75
N ASP A 327 -17.13 3.23 -25.06
CA ASP A 327 -16.65 3.32 -26.43
C ASP A 327 -17.04 2.08 -27.24
N LEU A 328 -16.80 0.88 -26.72
CA LEU A 328 -17.13 -0.38 -27.34
C LEU A 328 -18.66 -0.54 -27.59
N ALA A 329 -19.49 -0.08 -26.65
CA ALA A 329 -20.94 -0.11 -26.78
C ALA A 329 -21.46 0.83 -27.88
N SER A 330 -20.79 1.97 -28.09
CA SER A 330 -21.18 2.97 -29.09
C SER A 330 -20.62 2.71 -30.50
N GLU A 331 -19.58 1.89 -30.65
CA GLU A 331 -18.87 1.68 -31.90
C GLU A 331 -19.79 1.26 -33.05
N GLY A 332 -20.62 0.23 -32.85
CA GLY A 332 -21.53 -0.28 -33.86
C GLY A 332 -22.68 0.66 -34.25
N LEU A 333 -22.95 1.70 -33.45
CA LEU A 333 -24.04 2.64 -33.70
C LEU A 333 -23.69 3.70 -34.76
N SER A 334 -22.43 3.98 -34.93
CA SER A 334 -21.91 5.06 -35.78
C SER A 334 -21.37 4.60 -37.12
N ALA A 335 -21.42 3.30 -37.45
CA ALA A 335 -21.03 2.76 -38.75
C ALA A 335 -21.99 3.23 -39.85
N ARG A 336 -21.45 3.49 -41.07
CA ARG A 336 -22.19 4.04 -42.20
C ARG A 336 -23.24 3.07 -42.79
N GLY A 337 -23.08 1.75 -42.63
CA GLY A 337 -23.90 0.72 -43.20
C GLY A 337 -25.42 0.94 -43.02
N SER A 338 -26.24 0.35 -43.89
CA SER A 338 -27.70 0.41 -43.78
C SER A 338 -28.18 -0.29 -42.51
N TRP A 339 -29.14 0.33 -41.83
CA TRP A 339 -29.84 -0.31 -40.72
C TRP A 339 -31.07 -1.07 -41.27
N GLU A 340 -30.93 -2.37 -41.48
CA GLU A 340 -32.04 -3.21 -41.86
C GLU A 340 -32.87 -3.57 -40.63
N PRO A 341 -34.20 -3.33 -40.66
CA PRO A 341 -35.07 -3.67 -39.54
C PRO A 341 -34.98 -5.14 -39.14
N GLY A 342 -34.85 -5.39 -37.85
CA GLY A 342 -34.73 -6.74 -37.30
C GLY A 342 -34.01 -6.77 -35.98
N THR A 343 -34.00 -7.94 -35.38
CA THR A 343 -33.25 -8.20 -34.12
C THR A 343 -31.97 -8.98 -34.44
N HIS A 344 -30.89 -8.61 -33.81
CA HIS A 344 -29.60 -9.26 -33.99
C HIS A 344 -29.01 -9.65 -32.62
N LEU A 345 -28.46 -10.84 -32.58
CA LEU A 345 -27.59 -11.26 -31.48
C LEU A 345 -26.14 -10.81 -31.80
N THR A 346 -25.49 -10.18 -30.81
CA THR A 346 -24.07 -9.85 -30.90
C THR A 346 -23.31 -10.63 -29.83
N PHE A 347 -22.13 -11.12 -30.16
CA PHE A 347 -21.21 -11.70 -29.20
C PHE A 347 -19.78 -11.46 -29.65
N GLY A 348 -18.87 -11.28 -28.71
CA GLY A 348 -17.49 -10.96 -29.03
C GLY A 348 -16.55 -11.16 -27.87
N ALA A 349 -15.27 -10.97 -28.19
CA ALA A 349 -14.19 -10.94 -27.22
C ALA A 349 -13.44 -9.62 -27.34
N LEU A 350 -12.87 -9.19 -26.24
CA LEU A 350 -12.01 -8.01 -26.16
C LEU A 350 -10.72 -8.34 -25.42
N TYR A 351 -9.70 -7.60 -25.74
CA TYR A 351 -8.39 -7.58 -25.08
C TYR A 351 -7.97 -6.13 -24.94
N ASP A 352 -7.43 -5.78 -23.79
CA ASP A 352 -6.92 -4.43 -23.52
C ASP A 352 -5.62 -4.46 -22.73
N SER A 353 -4.84 -3.40 -22.90
CA SER A 353 -3.72 -3.07 -22.02
C SER A 353 -3.68 -1.56 -21.75
N VAL A 354 -3.29 -1.21 -20.54
CA VAL A 354 -3.13 0.19 -20.10
C VAL A 354 -1.81 0.31 -19.39
N ASP A 355 -0.96 1.23 -19.86
CA ASP A 355 0.28 1.63 -19.21
C ASP A 355 0.09 3.03 -18.63
N THR A 356 0.27 3.19 -17.32
CA THR A 356 0.14 4.47 -16.62
C THR A 356 1.49 4.90 -16.06
N ASP A 357 1.88 6.15 -16.31
CA ASP A 357 3.13 6.70 -15.85
C ASP A 357 3.15 6.91 -14.33
N ALA A 358 4.36 6.84 -13.75
CA ALA A 358 4.58 7.17 -12.34
C ALA A 358 4.31 8.66 -12.08
N ARG A 359 3.68 8.95 -10.91
CA ARG A 359 3.37 10.32 -10.49
C ARG A 359 3.58 10.50 -8.98
N GLY A 360 4.50 11.37 -8.60
CA GLY A 360 4.88 11.56 -7.21
C GLY A 360 5.34 10.25 -6.55
N VAL A 361 4.62 9.81 -5.51
CA VAL A 361 4.89 8.55 -4.81
C VAL A 361 4.14 7.35 -5.40
N VAL A 362 3.22 7.58 -6.34
CA VAL A 362 2.50 6.51 -7.04
C VAL A 362 3.39 5.98 -8.15
N ALA A 363 3.72 4.70 -8.11
CA ALA A 363 4.51 4.03 -9.14
C ALA A 363 3.74 3.93 -10.45
N ALA A 364 4.46 3.73 -11.55
CA ALA A 364 3.87 3.33 -12.81
C ALA A 364 3.03 2.06 -12.63
N ALA A 365 1.95 1.96 -13.40
CA ALA A 365 1.07 0.80 -13.36
C ALA A 365 0.84 0.24 -14.76
N GLU A 366 0.79 -1.08 -14.85
CA GLU A 366 0.44 -1.83 -16.04
C GLU A 366 -0.80 -2.66 -15.75
N ALA A 367 -1.80 -2.58 -16.62
CA ALA A 367 -3.00 -3.40 -16.57
C ALA A 367 -3.14 -4.15 -17.89
N THR A 368 -3.41 -5.44 -17.85
CA THR A 368 -3.66 -6.27 -19.03
C THR A 368 -4.92 -7.09 -18.81
N GLY A 369 -5.87 -6.97 -19.74
CA GLY A 369 -7.18 -7.57 -19.58
C GLY A 369 -7.71 -8.29 -20.81
N TRP A 370 -8.72 -9.10 -20.58
CA TRP A 370 -9.51 -9.72 -21.62
C TRP A 370 -10.95 -9.94 -21.17
N GLY A 371 -11.86 -10.01 -22.10
CA GLY A 371 -13.28 -10.17 -21.76
C GLY A 371 -14.11 -10.75 -22.88
N GLY A 372 -15.36 -11.02 -22.54
CA GLY A 372 -16.40 -11.46 -23.45
C GLY A 372 -17.67 -10.61 -23.32
N ARG A 373 -18.34 -10.37 -24.43
CA ARG A 373 -19.55 -9.56 -24.52
C ARG A 373 -20.65 -10.30 -25.26
N VAL A 374 -21.87 -10.21 -24.77
CA VAL A 374 -23.09 -10.70 -25.43
C VAL A 374 -24.14 -9.60 -25.41
N GLY A 375 -24.78 -9.34 -26.54
CA GLY A 375 -25.76 -8.29 -26.66
C GLY A 375 -26.91 -8.61 -27.61
N LEU A 376 -27.96 -7.83 -27.51
CA LEU A 376 -29.11 -7.82 -28.41
C LEU A 376 -29.28 -6.42 -29.00
N ASP A 377 -29.28 -6.36 -30.33
CA ASP A 377 -29.57 -5.16 -31.10
C ASP A 377 -30.93 -5.28 -31.78
N HIS A 378 -31.72 -4.23 -31.69
CA HIS A 378 -32.98 -4.14 -32.43
C HIS A 378 -33.00 -2.88 -33.30
N VAL A 379 -33.02 -3.09 -34.59
CA VAL A 379 -33.17 -2.03 -35.59
C VAL A 379 -34.66 -1.85 -35.85
N ILE A 380 -35.21 -0.71 -35.44
CA ILE A 380 -36.64 -0.35 -35.58
C ILE A 380 -36.91 0.07 -37.03
N SER A 381 -35.98 0.86 -37.59
CA SER A 381 -36.06 1.44 -38.92
C SER A 381 -34.69 1.81 -39.43
N ASP A 382 -34.58 2.32 -40.64
CA ASP A 382 -33.38 2.92 -41.20
C ASP A 382 -32.84 4.14 -40.40
N THR A 383 -33.67 4.69 -39.49
CA THR A 383 -33.32 5.88 -38.69
C THR A 383 -33.16 5.61 -37.20
N ALA A 384 -33.62 4.49 -36.67
CA ALA A 384 -33.61 4.24 -35.23
C ALA A 384 -33.20 2.80 -34.90
N ARG A 385 -32.30 2.67 -33.93
CA ARG A 385 -31.79 1.40 -33.41
C ARG A 385 -31.57 1.53 -31.89
N PHE A 386 -31.80 0.46 -31.16
CA PHE A 386 -31.43 0.36 -29.75
C PHE A 386 -30.87 -1.04 -29.45
N GLY A 387 -30.15 -1.16 -28.34
CA GLY A 387 -29.64 -2.45 -27.91
C GLY A 387 -29.21 -2.46 -26.46
N MET A 388 -28.84 -3.63 -26.01
CA MET A 388 -28.27 -3.87 -24.68
C MET A 388 -27.19 -4.93 -24.78
N ALA A 389 -26.21 -4.85 -23.86
CA ALA A 389 -25.15 -5.85 -23.78
C ALA A 389 -24.68 -6.08 -22.36
N GLY A 390 -24.39 -7.34 -22.04
CA GLY A 390 -23.64 -7.74 -20.86
C GLY A 390 -22.18 -8.02 -21.23
N THR A 391 -21.25 -7.58 -20.40
CA THR A 391 -19.82 -7.82 -20.58
C THR A 391 -19.26 -8.41 -19.30
N PHE A 392 -18.47 -9.47 -19.43
CA PHE A 392 -17.53 -9.94 -18.42
C PHE A 392 -16.13 -9.57 -18.86
N HIS A 393 -15.36 -9.01 -17.95
CA HIS A 393 -13.97 -8.63 -18.20
C HIS A 393 -13.12 -8.95 -16.97
N THR A 394 -11.86 -9.34 -17.18
CA THR A 394 -10.87 -9.52 -16.13
C THR A 394 -9.56 -8.89 -16.54
N ALA A 395 -8.89 -8.22 -15.61
CA ALA A 395 -7.57 -7.62 -15.81
C ALA A 395 -6.65 -7.94 -14.64
N GLU A 396 -5.39 -8.20 -14.96
CA GLU A 396 -4.28 -8.25 -14.00
C GLU A 396 -3.64 -6.87 -13.96
N VAL A 397 -3.44 -6.32 -12.75
CA VAL A 397 -2.89 -4.98 -12.55
C VAL A 397 -1.67 -5.05 -11.66
N GLU A 398 -0.55 -4.49 -12.14
CA GLU A 398 0.67 -4.32 -11.38
C GLU A 398 0.97 -2.83 -11.20
N ALA A 399 1.17 -2.38 -9.95
CA ALA A 399 1.40 -0.97 -9.61
C ALA A 399 2.49 -0.87 -8.53
N GLY A 400 3.76 -0.98 -8.94
CA GLY A 400 4.90 -0.96 -8.02
C GLY A 400 4.82 -2.06 -6.95
N PRO A 401 4.67 -1.71 -5.66
CA PRO A 401 4.57 -2.71 -4.59
C PRO A 401 3.18 -3.37 -4.49
N MET A 402 2.18 -2.90 -5.22
CA MET A 402 0.81 -3.42 -5.21
C MET A 402 0.50 -4.16 -6.52
N ALA A 403 -0.25 -5.26 -6.42
CA ALA A 403 -0.86 -5.93 -7.57
C ALA A 403 -2.25 -6.43 -7.18
N PHE A 404 -3.16 -6.56 -8.14
CA PHE A 404 -4.50 -7.08 -7.94
C PHE A 404 -5.12 -7.57 -9.25
N ASP A 405 -6.16 -8.38 -9.13
CA ASP A 405 -7.03 -8.78 -10.23
C ASP A 405 -8.32 -7.96 -10.17
N LEU A 406 -8.74 -7.43 -11.31
CA LEU A 406 -10.02 -6.73 -11.46
C LEU A 406 -10.97 -7.57 -12.31
N GLU A 407 -12.05 -8.06 -11.69
CA GLU A 407 -13.16 -8.70 -12.39
C GLU A 407 -14.34 -7.75 -12.51
N THR A 408 -14.81 -7.52 -13.74
CA THR A 408 -15.92 -6.60 -14.03
C THR A 408 -17.08 -7.32 -14.68
N TYR A 409 -18.27 -7.11 -14.14
CA TYR A 409 -19.56 -7.53 -14.69
C TYR A 409 -20.35 -6.28 -15.07
N ALA A 410 -20.34 -5.93 -16.37
CA ALA A 410 -20.96 -4.71 -16.85
C ALA A 410 -22.25 -4.98 -17.62
N PHE A 411 -23.16 -4.01 -17.59
CA PHE A 411 -24.37 -3.98 -18.39
C PHE A 411 -24.57 -2.60 -18.99
N ASP A 412 -24.79 -2.56 -20.33
CA ASP A 412 -24.94 -1.34 -21.10
C ASP A 412 -26.24 -1.37 -21.89
N ILE A 413 -26.89 -0.21 -21.99
CA ILE A 413 -28.03 0.07 -22.87
C ILE A 413 -27.61 1.19 -23.81
N TYR A 414 -27.89 1.04 -25.10
CA TYR A 414 -27.49 2.03 -26.08
C TYR A 414 -28.60 2.25 -27.12
N ALA A 415 -28.61 3.46 -27.68
CA ALA A 415 -29.55 3.83 -28.75
C ALA A 415 -28.84 4.74 -29.77
N GLY A 416 -29.19 4.57 -31.04
CA GLY A 416 -28.76 5.41 -32.15
C GLY A 416 -29.93 5.95 -32.95
N TRP A 417 -29.76 7.21 -33.38
CA TRP A 417 -30.71 7.87 -34.28
C TRP A 417 -29.96 8.51 -35.46
N ARG A 418 -30.56 8.44 -36.64
CA ARG A 418 -30.02 9.01 -37.88
C ARG A 418 -31.09 9.84 -38.61
N SER A 419 -30.65 10.91 -39.27
CA SER A 419 -31.49 11.73 -40.16
C SER A 419 -30.59 12.33 -41.27
N GLY A 420 -30.82 11.87 -42.49
CA GLY A 420 -29.91 12.22 -43.61
C GLY A 420 -28.50 11.73 -43.34
N SER A 421 -27.55 12.65 -43.37
CA SER A 421 -26.14 12.36 -43.07
C SER A 421 -25.78 12.47 -41.60
N MET A 422 -26.69 12.94 -40.74
CA MET A 422 -26.41 13.16 -39.30
C MET A 422 -26.77 11.93 -38.47
N PHE A 423 -26.04 11.73 -37.37
CA PHE A 423 -26.38 10.73 -36.36
C PHE A 423 -26.17 11.26 -34.95
N VAL A 424 -26.89 10.69 -33.99
CA VAL A 424 -26.72 10.88 -32.56
C VAL A 424 -26.87 9.52 -31.89
N ASN A 425 -25.91 9.19 -31.02
CA ASN A 425 -25.85 7.95 -30.24
C ASN A 425 -25.79 8.28 -28.76
N ALA A 426 -26.47 7.47 -27.96
CA ALA A 426 -26.40 7.55 -26.50
C ALA A 426 -26.17 6.15 -25.93
N THR A 427 -25.29 6.05 -24.95
CA THR A 427 -25.00 4.83 -24.19
C THR A 427 -25.03 5.16 -22.72
N VAL A 428 -25.65 4.31 -21.91
CA VAL A 428 -25.59 4.36 -20.45
C VAL A 428 -25.36 2.94 -19.93
N GLY A 429 -24.57 2.82 -18.89
CA GLY A 429 -24.30 1.52 -18.29
C GLY A 429 -23.62 1.62 -16.95
N GLY A 430 -23.46 0.46 -16.33
CA GLY A 430 -22.76 0.34 -15.06
C GLY A 430 -22.14 -1.04 -14.91
N SER A 431 -21.30 -1.17 -13.90
CA SER A 431 -20.65 -2.43 -13.55
C SER A 431 -20.66 -2.69 -12.05
N ILE A 432 -20.47 -3.96 -11.73
CA ILE A 432 -20.03 -4.44 -10.43
C ILE A 432 -18.59 -4.90 -10.65
N ASP A 433 -17.71 -4.38 -9.84
CA ASP A 433 -16.27 -4.57 -9.96
C ASP A 433 -15.76 -5.30 -8.70
N LYS A 434 -14.94 -6.33 -8.87
CA LYS A 434 -14.28 -7.04 -7.78
C LYS A 434 -12.79 -6.87 -7.91
N TYR A 435 -12.16 -6.52 -6.82
CA TYR A 435 -10.72 -6.38 -6.68
C TYR A 435 -10.22 -7.53 -5.83
N ASP A 436 -9.84 -8.61 -6.50
CA ASP A 436 -9.41 -9.85 -5.88
C ASP A 436 -7.88 -9.97 -5.87
N ASP A 437 -7.36 -10.88 -5.05
CA ASP A 437 -5.92 -11.16 -4.94
C ASP A 437 -5.05 -9.88 -4.76
N ILE A 438 -5.60 -8.86 -4.09
CA ILE A 438 -4.82 -7.65 -3.78
C ILE A 438 -3.60 -8.06 -2.96
N THR A 439 -2.42 -7.70 -3.42
CA THR A 439 -1.15 -7.92 -2.73
C THR A 439 -0.41 -6.61 -2.56
N ARG A 440 0.22 -6.40 -1.40
CA ARG A 440 1.17 -5.31 -1.17
C ARG A 440 2.45 -5.85 -0.56
N VAL A 441 3.56 -5.62 -1.26
CA VAL A 441 4.90 -5.87 -0.73
C VAL A 441 5.18 -4.83 0.34
N THR A 442 5.44 -5.28 1.58
CA THR A 442 5.75 -4.38 2.70
C THR A 442 7.20 -3.90 2.65
N ALA A 443 7.51 -2.84 3.40
CA ALA A 443 8.90 -2.40 3.56
C ALA A 443 9.78 -3.46 4.26
N LEU A 444 9.17 -4.39 4.99
CA LEU A 444 9.83 -5.58 5.55
C LEU A 444 9.72 -6.75 4.56
N ALA A 445 10.49 -6.71 3.49
CA ALA A 445 10.59 -7.88 2.59
C ALA A 445 11.14 -9.11 3.34
N PRO A 446 10.60 -10.32 3.12
CA PRO A 446 9.67 -10.73 2.05
C PRO A 446 8.19 -10.77 2.48
N ILE A 447 7.78 -9.98 3.44
CA ILE A 447 6.39 -9.97 3.91
C ILE A 447 5.50 -9.28 2.86
N VAL A 448 4.48 -10.01 2.43
CA VAL A 448 3.43 -9.51 1.53
C VAL A 448 2.11 -9.55 2.27
N HIS A 449 1.40 -8.44 2.27
CA HIS A 449 0.03 -8.36 2.75
C HIS A 449 -0.94 -8.68 1.62
N THR A 450 -2.12 -9.17 1.98
CA THR A 450 -3.19 -9.49 1.05
C THR A 450 -4.47 -8.74 1.41
N GLY A 451 -5.36 -8.60 0.45
CA GLY A 451 -6.69 -8.00 0.65
C GLY A 451 -7.63 -8.38 -0.48
N GLU A 452 -8.88 -8.00 -0.31
CA GLU A 452 -9.93 -8.10 -1.32
C GLU A 452 -10.94 -6.99 -1.07
N THR A 453 -11.56 -6.46 -2.12
CA THR A 453 -12.66 -5.49 -2.01
C THR A 453 -13.53 -5.55 -3.25
N ASP A 454 -14.61 -4.80 -3.23
CA ASP A 454 -15.51 -4.65 -4.35
C ASP A 454 -15.80 -3.16 -4.61
N GLY A 455 -16.50 -2.89 -5.69
CA GLY A 455 -16.89 -1.56 -6.09
C GLY A 455 -17.82 -1.60 -7.29
N GLY A 456 -17.88 -0.50 -8.01
CA GLY A 456 -18.67 -0.45 -9.22
C GLY A 456 -18.48 0.86 -9.97
N SER A 457 -18.92 0.86 -11.22
CA SER A 457 -18.84 2.03 -12.07
C SER A 457 -20.18 2.33 -12.73
N LEU A 458 -20.46 3.62 -12.91
CA LEU A 458 -21.54 4.13 -13.73
C LEU A 458 -20.96 4.98 -14.85
N GLY A 459 -21.56 4.91 -16.03
CA GLY A 459 -21.11 5.73 -17.14
C GLY A 459 -22.21 6.07 -18.14
N ALA A 460 -22.03 7.20 -18.81
CA ALA A 460 -22.88 7.64 -19.90
C ALA A 460 -22.03 8.26 -21.02
N ARG A 461 -22.37 7.97 -22.29
CA ARG A 461 -21.74 8.57 -23.47
C ARG A 461 -22.80 9.12 -24.39
N LEU A 462 -22.58 10.34 -24.87
CA LEU A 462 -23.33 10.97 -25.95
C LEU A 462 -22.39 11.28 -27.11
N GLN A 463 -22.68 10.74 -28.29
CA GLN A 463 -21.88 10.95 -29.50
C GLN A 463 -22.75 11.52 -30.61
N ALA A 464 -22.24 12.48 -31.38
CA ALA A 464 -22.90 13.02 -32.56
C ALA A 464 -21.89 13.19 -33.69
N GLY A 465 -22.38 13.10 -34.93
CA GLY A 465 -21.55 13.28 -36.11
C GLY A 465 -22.37 13.41 -37.40
N THR A 466 -21.65 13.57 -38.49
CA THR A 466 -22.24 13.61 -39.83
C THR A 466 -21.34 12.95 -40.85
N TRP A 467 -21.91 12.46 -41.96
CA TRP A 467 -21.19 11.80 -43.03
C TRP A 467 -21.12 12.68 -44.27
N PHE A 468 -19.95 12.74 -44.90
CA PHE A 468 -19.68 13.40 -46.17
C PHE A 468 -19.13 12.37 -47.17
N ASP A 469 -19.89 12.08 -48.21
CA ASP A 469 -19.44 11.13 -49.27
C ASP A 469 -18.44 11.78 -50.22
N MET A 470 -17.31 11.11 -50.42
CA MET A 470 -16.21 11.56 -51.26
C MET A 470 -15.79 10.51 -52.28
N GLY A 471 -16.75 9.93 -53.03
CA GLY A 471 -16.47 9.05 -54.15
C GLY A 471 -15.92 7.67 -53.74
N GLY A 472 -16.58 6.99 -52.84
CA GLY A 472 -16.24 5.65 -52.36
C GLY A 472 -15.65 5.59 -50.94
N ILE A 473 -15.25 6.72 -50.41
CA ILE A 473 -14.89 6.92 -48.99
C ILE A 473 -15.86 7.95 -48.40
N ALA A 474 -16.30 7.70 -47.21
CA ALA A 474 -17.07 8.67 -46.43
C ALA A 474 -16.24 9.21 -45.25
N LEU A 475 -16.25 10.51 -45.06
CA LEU A 475 -15.62 11.16 -43.92
C LEU A 475 -16.67 11.56 -42.89
N SER A 476 -16.37 11.33 -41.60
CA SER A 476 -17.27 11.63 -40.50
C SER A 476 -16.55 12.39 -39.40
N PRO A 477 -16.68 13.73 -39.33
CA PRO A 477 -16.36 14.46 -38.12
C PRO A 477 -17.35 14.08 -37.01
N ARG A 478 -16.82 13.87 -35.80
CA ARG A 478 -17.52 13.38 -34.62
C ARG A 478 -17.15 14.16 -33.38
N VAL A 479 -18.09 14.26 -32.48
CA VAL A 479 -17.87 14.73 -31.12
C VAL A 479 -18.53 13.76 -30.15
N ALA A 480 -17.89 13.53 -29.01
CA ALA A 480 -18.50 12.77 -27.93
C ALA A 480 -18.25 13.42 -26.57
N LEU A 481 -19.17 13.17 -25.66
CA LEU A 481 -19.08 13.54 -24.26
C LEU A 481 -19.35 12.29 -23.43
N ASP A 482 -18.46 12.01 -22.48
CA ASP A 482 -18.58 10.92 -21.54
C ASP A 482 -18.67 11.47 -20.12
N PHE A 483 -19.39 10.76 -19.29
CA PHE A 483 -19.35 10.90 -17.84
C PHE A 483 -19.15 9.52 -17.24
N VAL A 484 -18.21 9.41 -16.31
CA VAL A 484 -17.91 8.16 -15.58
C VAL A 484 -17.76 8.48 -14.10
N SER A 485 -18.29 7.61 -13.26
CA SER A 485 -18.09 7.59 -11.82
C SER A 485 -17.75 6.15 -11.40
N THR A 486 -16.65 5.96 -10.70
CA THR A 486 -16.17 4.67 -10.19
C THR A 486 -15.94 4.77 -8.70
N GLU A 487 -16.48 3.82 -7.95
CA GLU A 487 -16.32 3.70 -6.50
C GLU A 487 -15.61 2.38 -6.17
N VAL A 488 -14.65 2.44 -5.26
CA VAL A 488 -13.98 1.28 -4.65
C VAL A 488 -14.23 1.34 -3.16
N HIS A 489 -14.78 0.26 -2.59
CA HIS A 489 -15.06 0.19 -1.16
C HIS A 489 -13.79 0.02 -0.34
N GLY A 490 -13.83 0.50 0.90
CA GLY A 490 -12.72 0.38 1.84
C GLY A 490 -12.47 -1.07 2.26
N TYR A 491 -11.22 -1.37 2.59
CA TYR A 491 -10.83 -2.70 3.03
C TYR A 491 -9.67 -2.64 4.03
N VAL A 492 -9.40 -3.77 4.66
CA VAL A 492 -8.28 -3.95 5.60
C VAL A 492 -7.38 -5.07 5.08
N GLU A 493 -6.09 -4.76 4.97
CA GLU A 493 -5.08 -5.76 4.62
C GLU A 493 -4.95 -6.83 5.70
N GLN A 494 -4.58 -8.03 5.27
CA GLN A 494 -4.22 -9.15 6.13
C GLN A 494 -2.72 -9.40 6.06
N GLY A 495 -2.07 -9.48 7.22
CA GLY A 495 -0.63 -9.69 7.28
C GLY A 495 -0.07 -9.44 8.68
N VAL A 496 1.25 -9.38 8.80
CA VAL A 496 1.97 -9.33 10.09
C VAL A 496 2.79 -8.05 10.31
N ALA A 497 3.01 -7.25 9.25
CA ALA A 497 3.59 -5.91 9.35
C ALA A 497 2.49 -4.86 9.59
N ALA A 498 2.64 -3.62 9.18
CA ALA A 498 1.61 -2.60 9.30
C ALA A 498 0.42 -2.95 8.38
N GLN A 499 -0.70 -3.41 8.95
CA GLN A 499 -1.91 -3.72 8.20
C GLN A 499 -2.63 -2.43 7.85
N TYR A 500 -2.61 -2.03 6.56
CA TYR A 500 -3.29 -0.82 6.15
C TYR A 500 -4.80 -1.03 6.10
N GLN A 501 -5.51 0.01 6.47
CA GLN A 501 -6.95 0.11 6.37
C GLN A 501 -7.27 1.29 5.46
N TYR A 502 -7.96 1.00 4.36
CA TYR A 502 -8.39 1.98 3.38
C TYR A 502 -9.86 2.32 3.58
N GLU A 503 -10.22 3.59 3.36
CA GLU A 503 -11.62 4.02 3.27
C GLU A 503 -12.12 3.94 1.83
N ASP A 504 -13.45 4.07 1.64
CA ASP A 504 -14.07 4.15 0.32
C ASP A 504 -13.45 5.28 -0.50
N ARG A 505 -13.33 5.07 -1.81
CA ARG A 505 -12.79 6.07 -2.73
C ARG A 505 -13.59 6.13 -4.01
N THR A 506 -14.00 7.35 -4.38
CA THR A 506 -14.71 7.64 -5.63
C THR A 506 -13.83 8.46 -6.57
N VAL A 507 -13.88 8.13 -7.86
CA VAL A 507 -13.29 8.89 -8.96
C VAL A 507 -14.38 9.17 -9.97
N GLU A 508 -14.61 10.43 -10.26
CA GLU A 508 -15.58 10.90 -11.23
C GLU A 508 -14.93 11.80 -12.26
N GLY A 509 -15.42 11.78 -13.50
CA GLY A 509 -14.92 12.69 -14.51
C GLY A 509 -15.84 12.77 -15.72
N ALA A 510 -15.71 13.88 -16.43
CA ALA A 510 -16.28 14.07 -17.74
C ALA A 510 -15.17 14.17 -18.78
N SER A 511 -15.34 13.52 -19.93
CA SER A 511 -14.37 13.56 -21.03
C SER A 511 -15.04 14.07 -22.30
N GLY A 512 -14.31 14.87 -23.07
CA GLY A 512 -14.73 15.34 -24.38
C GLY A 512 -13.81 14.78 -25.47
N GLU A 513 -14.41 14.36 -26.57
CA GLU A 513 -13.70 13.80 -27.72
C GLU A 513 -14.09 14.52 -28.99
N VAL A 514 -13.10 14.82 -29.84
CA VAL A 514 -13.29 15.24 -31.22
C VAL A 514 -12.47 14.34 -32.14
N SER A 515 -13.13 13.77 -33.14
CA SER A 515 -12.48 12.81 -34.04
C SER A 515 -12.94 12.96 -35.50
N LEU A 516 -12.14 12.44 -36.40
CA LEU A 516 -12.44 12.29 -37.81
C LEU A 516 -12.28 10.82 -38.21
N ARG A 517 -13.36 10.20 -38.64
CA ARG A 517 -13.36 8.84 -39.17
C ARG A 517 -13.48 8.85 -40.68
N ALA A 518 -12.70 8.04 -41.34
CA ALA A 518 -12.82 7.72 -42.75
C ALA A 518 -13.28 6.26 -42.86
N GLU A 519 -14.32 5.99 -43.65
CA GLU A 519 -14.90 4.67 -43.84
C GLU A 519 -15.09 4.40 -45.33
N GLY A 520 -14.68 3.22 -45.78
CA GLY A 520 -14.81 2.76 -47.16
C GLY A 520 -15.12 1.28 -47.21
N GLY A 521 -15.46 0.78 -48.41
CA GLY A 521 -15.72 -0.65 -48.59
C GLY A 521 -16.65 -0.91 -49.77
N GLY A 522 -16.94 -2.18 -50.00
CA GLY A 522 -17.86 -2.70 -51.04
C GLY A 522 -17.88 -4.22 -51.02
N ASP A 523 -18.89 -4.82 -51.67
CA ASP A 523 -19.03 -6.27 -51.85
C ASP A 523 -18.94 -7.09 -50.54
N GLY A 524 -19.63 -6.66 -49.49
CA GLY A 524 -19.72 -7.38 -48.21
C GLY A 524 -18.52 -7.17 -47.28
N MET A 525 -17.69 -6.15 -47.52
CA MET A 525 -16.59 -5.77 -46.63
C MET A 525 -16.50 -4.25 -46.48
N SER A 526 -16.36 -3.77 -45.27
CA SER A 526 -16.06 -2.37 -44.96
C SER A 526 -14.82 -2.25 -44.09
N PHE A 527 -14.12 -1.13 -44.19
CA PHE A 527 -13.00 -0.79 -43.30
C PHE A 527 -13.11 0.66 -42.88
N TRP A 528 -12.50 0.96 -41.74
CA TRP A 528 -12.49 2.32 -41.21
C TRP A 528 -11.17 2.62 -40.51
N VAL A 529 -10.82 3.90 -40.49
CA VAL A 529 -9.76 4.48 -39.68
C VAL A 529 -10.27 5.75 -39.04
N GLU A 530 -9.84 6.03 -37.82
CA GLU A 530 -10.25 7.19 -37.05
C GLU A 530 -9.04 7.77 -36.33
N GLY A 531 -8.92 9.12 -36.35
CA GLY A 531 -7.96 9.87 -35.57
C GLY A 531 -8.65 10.99 -34.83
N GLY A 532 -8.22 11.29 -33.62
CA GLY A 532 -8.87 12.28 -32.80
C GLY A 532 -8.07 12.70 -31.59
N TYR A 533 -8.71 13.51 -30.77
CA TYR A 533 -8.19 13.97 -29.48
C TYR A 533 -9.31 13.86 -28.43
N ARG A 534 -8.95 13.34 -27.26
CA ARG A 534 -9.83 13.26 -26.10
C ARG A 534 -9.15 13.92 -24.91
N ASP A 535 -9.91 14.60 -24.09
CA ASP A 535 -9.45 15.20 -22.86
C ASP A 535 -10.47 14.97 -21.75
N THR A 536 -9.99 14.67 -20.55
CA THR A 536 -10.82 14.52 -19.35
C THR A 536 -10.79 15.85 -18.59
N PHE A 537 -11.96 16.37 -18.28
CA PHE A 537 -12.15 17.64 -17.59
C PHE A 537 -13.22 17.50 -16.50
N GLY A 538 -13.18 18.40 -15.51
CA GLY A 538 -14.16 18.40 -14.43
C GLY A 538 -14.14 17.11 -13.59
N ASP A 539 -12.96 16.51 -13.46
CA ASP A 539 -12.75 15.36 -12.60
C ASP A 539 -12.81 15.74 -11.12
N SER A 540 -13.37 14.84 -10.35
CA SER A 540 -13.39 14.87 -8.89
C SER A 540 -12.88 13.53 -8.39
N ARG A 541 -11.90 13.57 -7.50
CA ARG A 541 -11.27 12.37 -6.96
C ARG A 541 -11.19 12.51 -5.46
N ASP A 542 -11.74 11.52 -4.77
CA ASP A 542 -11.52 11.44 -3.34
C ASP A 542 -10.03 11.21 -3.07
N PRO A 543 -9.46 11.84 -2.02
CA PRO A 543 -8.12 11.51 -1.57
C PRO A 543 -8.04 10.05 -1.13
N VAL A 544 -6.88 9.44 -1.27
CA VAL A 544 -6.62 8.16 -0.62
C VAL A 544 -6.57 8.39 0.88
N ARG A 545 -7.45 7.72 1.61
CA ARG A 545 -7.48 7.72 3.06
C ARG A 545 -7.01 6.38 3.58
N VAL A 546 -5.91 6.41 4.33
CA VAL A 546 -5.26 5.20 4.84
C VAL A 546 -4.92 5.34 6.30
N GLY A 547 -5.28 4.33 7.08
CA GLY A 547 -4.91 4.14 8.48
C GLY A 547 -4.17 2.83 8.67
N ILE A 548 -3.85 2.50 9.92
CA ILE A 548 -3.30 1.20 10.31
C ILE A 548 -4.32 0.51 11.21
N ALA A 549 -4.78 -0.66 10.82
CA ALA A 549 -5.85 -1.37 11.51
C ALA A 549 -5.48 -1.71 12.96
N GLY A 550 -6.39 -1.38 13.90
CA GLY A 550 -6.18 -1.64 15.32
C GLY A 550 -5.06 -0.82 15.97
N ASN A 551 -4.63 0.28 15.33
CA ASN A 551 -3.53 1.14 15.75
C ASN A 551 -4.06 2.54 16.14
N PRO A 552 -3.46 3.23 17.15
CA PRO A 552 -3.83 4.60 17.47
C PRO A 552 -3.39 5.64 16.42
N ALA A 553 -2.68 5.22 15.35
CA ALA A 553 -2.26 6.09 14.26
C ALA A 553 -3.44 6.81 13.59
N GLN A 554 -3.19 8.02 13.14
CA GLN A 554 -4.18 8.82 12.41
C GLN A 554 -4.51 8.17 11.06
N VAL A 555 -5.72 8.40 10.56
CA VAL A 555 -6.03 8.17 9.15
C VAL A 555 -5.43 9.34 8.36
N LEU A 556 -4.49 9.04 7.47
CA LEU A 556 -3.87 10.04 6.61
C LEU A 556 -4.67 10.19 5.32
N SER A 557 -4.81 11.43 4.87
CA SER A 557 -5.42 11.77 3.59
C SER A 557 -4.33 12.23 2.63
N ARG A 558 -4.29 11.63 1.43
CA ARG A 558 -3.31 11.93 0.38
C ARG A 558 -4.00 12.23 -0.93
N ASP A 559 -3.72 13.42 -1.47
CA ASP A 559 -4.06 13.80 -2.83
C ASP A 559 -2.87 13.55 -3.73
N PHE A 560 -3.12 13.14 -4.97
CA PHE A 560 -2.09 12.86 -5.97
C PHE A 560 -2.37 13.62 -7.25
N ASP A 561 -1.32 13.78 -8.08
CA ASP A 561 -1.43 14.39 -9.39
C ASP A 561 -2.44 13.64 -10.27
N ASP A 562 -3.03 14.38 -11.21
CA ASP A 562 -4.06 13.88 -12.10
C ASP A 562 -3.52 12.71 -12.97
N PRO A 563 -4.15 11.50 -12.90
CA PRO A 563 -3.82 10.40 -13.79
C PRO A 563 -4.47 10.52 -15.16
N PHE A 564 -5.43 11.47 -15.31
CA PHE A 564 -6.16 11.70 -16.52
C PHE A 564 -5.58 12.93 -17.24
N GLY A 565 -5.63 12.93 -18.53
CA GLY A 565 -5.10 14.03 -19.32
C GLY A 565 -5.54 13.91 -20.76
N GLY A 566 -5.08 14.85 -21.57
CA GLY A 566 -5.30 14.81 -23.01
C GLY A 566 -4.61 13.64 -23.67
N SER A 567 -5.28 12.97 -24.60
CA SER A 567 -4.73 11.85 -25.37
C SER A 567 -5.09 11.94 -26.85
N LEU A 568 -4.16 11.53 -27.71
CA LEU A 568 -4.42 11.28 -29.12
C LEU A 568 -5.13 9.94 -29.27
N ILE A 569 -6.13 9.89 -30.15
CA ILE A 569 -6.84 8.67 -30.49
C ILE A 569 -6.40 8.22 -31.87
N ALA A 570 -6.09 6.93 -31.99
CA ALA A 570 -5.90 6.25 -33.28
C ALA A 570 -6.68 4.94 -33.26
N SER A 571 -7.64 4.78 -34.17
CA SER A 571 -8.44 3.58 -34.25
C SER A 571 -8.54 3.08 -35.68
N ALA A 572 -8.74 1.79 -35.84
CA ALA A 572 -8.97 1.16 -37.14
C ALA A 572 -9.80 -0.11 -37.01
N GLY A 573 -10.51 -0.48 -38.04
CA GLY A 573 -11.23 -1.75 -38.04
C GLY A 573 -11.70 -2.18 -39.43
N VAL A 574 -12.17 -3.42 -39.48
CA VAL A 574 -12.75 -4.06 -40.65
C VAL A 574 -14.00 -4.83 -40.24
N GLU A 575 -15.04 -4.79 -41.05
CA GLU A 575 -16.23 -5.62 -40.93
C GLU A 575 -16.46 -6.37 -42.22
N ALA A 576 -16.78 -7.63 -42.15
CA ALA A 576 -17.04 -8.49 -43.32
C ALA A 576 -18.33 -9.30 -43.11
N ASP A 577 -19.13 -9.43 -44.17
CA ASP A 577 -20.30 -10.28 -44.16
C ASP A 577 -19.90 -11.76 -44.17
N VAL A 578 -20.47 -12.56 -43.28
CA VAL A 578 -20.23 -14.00 -43.16
C VAL A 578 -21.57 -14.74 -43.07
N GLY A 579 -21.96 -15.32 -44.16
CA GLY A 579 -23.28 -15.98 -44.28
C GLY A 579 -24.44 -14.99 -44.04
N PRO A 580 -25.33 -15.25 -43.08
CA PRO A 580 -26.40 -14.32 -42.76
C PRO A 580 -26.01 -13.18 -41.82
N GLY A 581 -24.79 -13.18 -41.28
CA GLY A 581 -24.34 -12.20 -40.29
C GLY A 581 -23.07 -11.48 -40.70
N SER A 582 -22.43 -10.78 -39.75
CA SER A 582 -21.12 -10.14 -39.99
C SER A 582 -20.15 -10.44 -38.84
N ILE A 583 -18.87 -10.28 -39.16
CA ILE A 583 -17.74 -10.30 -38.23
C ILE A 583 -17.04 -8.96 -38.33
N SER A 584 -16.77 -8.32 -37.20
CA SER A 584 -15.92 -7.12 -37.13
C SER A 584 -14.68 -7.36 -36.26
N LEU A 585 -13.57 -6.74 -36.66
CA LEU A 585 -12.34 -6.65 -35.91
C LEU A 585 -11.99 -5.16 -35.78
N GLY A 586 -11.84 -4.67 -34.57
CA GLY A 586 -11.52 -3.28 -34.27
C GLY A 586 -10.32 -3.17 -33.33
N TYR A 587 -9.62 -2.08 -33.49
CA TYR A 587 -8.55 -1.63 -32.60
C TYR A 587 -8.77 -0.16 -32.28
N ARG A 588 -8.55 0.23 -31.01
CA ARG A 588 -8.52 1.61 -30.54
C ARG A 588 -7.33 1.79 -29.61
N GLY A 589 -6.48 2.76 -29.92
CA GLY A 589 -5.39 3.23 -29.06
C GLY A 589 -5.66 4.65 -28.58
N ARG A 590 -5.32 4.94 -27.35
CA ARG A 590 -5.23 6.28 -26.76
C ARG A 590 -3.80 6.48 -26.30
N PHE A 591 -3.18 7.61 -26.70
CA PHE A 591 -1.77 7.92 -26.47
C PHE A 591 -1.69 9.27 -25.77
N GLY A 592 -1.36 9.30 -24.50
CA GLY A 592 -1.35 10.49 -23.65
C GLY A 592 -0.11 10.58 -22.77
N ASP A 593 0.09 11.76 -22.19
CA ASP A 593 1.24 11.99 -21.32
C ASP A 593 1.13 11.28 -19.94
N ALA A 594 -0.10 10.90 -19.54
CA ALA A 594 -0.34 10.26 -18.25
C ALA A 594 -0.54 8.74 -18.37
N ALA A 595 -1.03 8.27 -19.52
CA ALA A 595 -1.19 6.86 -19.81
C ALA A 595 -1.41 6.59 -21.30
N ASP A 596 -0.96 5.41 -21.72
CA ASP A 596 -1.31 4.81 -23.01
C ASP A 596 -2.31 3.67 -22.80
N SER A 597 -3.30 3.53 -23.71
CA SER A 597 -4.23 2.40 -23.67
C SER A 597 -4.45 1.82 -25.06
N HIS A 598 -4.65 0.50 -25.10
CA HIS A 598 -4.87 -0.27 -26.32
C HIS A 598 -6.04 -1.21 -26.10
N VAL A 599 -7.07 -1.14 -26.95
CA VAL A 599 -8.23 -2.04 -26.92
C VAL A 599 -8.40 -2.69 -28.28
N GLY A 600 -8.43 -4.01 -28.31
CA GLY A 600 -8.76 -4.82 -29.48
C GLY A 600 -10.05 -5.59 -29.26
N ALA A 601 -10.96 -5.62 -30.23
CA ALA A 601 -12.21 -6.36 -30.11
C ALA A 601 -12.55 -7.11 -31.40
N ILE A 602 -13.10 -8.31 -31.25
CA ILE A 602 -13.75 -9.08 -32.31
C ILE A 602 -15.23 -9.24 -31.96
N THR A 603 -16.12 -8.94 -32.90
CA THR A 603 -17.56 -9.03 -32.67
C THR A 603 -18.23 -9.77 -33.83
N PHE A 604 -19.12 -10.68 -33.50
CA PHE A 604 -20.01 -11.37 -34.42
C PHE A 604 -21.41 -10.81 -34.24
N ARG A 605 -22.12 -10.58 -35.36
CA ARG A 605 -23.51 -10.12 -35.38
C ARG A 605 -24.35 -11.06 -36.24
N LEU A 606 -25.38 -11.63 -35.68
CA LEU A 606 -26.26 -12.60 -36.32
C LEU A 606 -27.74 -12.12 -36.28
N PRO A 607 -28.45 -12.12 -37.40
CA PRO A 607 -29.89 -11.86 -37.40
C PRO A 607 -30.64 -13.01 -36.68
N LEU A 608 -31.70 -12.66 -35.93
CA LEU A 608 -32.58 -13.60 -35.22
C LEU A 608 -33.88 -13.78 -35.95
#